data_b155596652dbc4b73c396a544dab7eed
#
_entry.id   b155596652dbc4b73c396a544dab7eed
#
_cell.length_a   1.000
_cell.length_b   1.000
_cell.length_c   1.000
_cell.angle_alpha   90.00
_cell.angle_beta   90.00
_cell.angle_gamma   90.00
#
_symmetry.space_group_name_H-M   'P 1'
#
loop_
_entity.id
_entity.type
_entity.pdbx_description
1 polymer ?
#
loop_
_entity_poly.entity_id
_entity_poly.type
_entity_poly.pdbx_seq_one_letter_code
_entity_poly.pdbx_strand_id
1 'polypeptide(L)' 'MQIGCGLTTKEIRGRPYLYFWHYEERGGRRVQVFRYLGSARSEAARQRLAEALDAYLERAGVELRRRRAEILARLPPP' A
#
# COMPACT_ATOMS: atom_id res chain seq x y z
N MET A 1 -3.44 -4.83 11.08
CA MET A 1 -3.06 -4.51 9.69
C MET A 1 -1.56 -4.63 9.52
N GLN A 2 -1.13 -5.30 8.48
CA GLN A 2 0.28 -5.32 8.08
C GLN A 2 0.53 -4.16 7.14
N ILE A 3 1.44 -3.26 7.51
CA ILE A 3 1.76 -2.10 6.69
C ILE A 3 2.98 -2.42 5.83
N GLY A 4 2.85 -2.19 4.55
CA GLY A 4 3.94 -2.31 3.60
C GLY A 4 3.42 -2.12 2.19
N CYS A 5 4.20 -1.43 1.37
CA CYS A 5 3.89 -1.19 -0.03
C CYS A 5 5.16 -0.97 -0.83
N GLY A 6 5.04 -1.05 -2.12
CA GLY A 6 6.18 -0.81 -2.99
C GLY A 6 5.81 -0.78 -4.46
N LEU A 7 6.85 -0.66 -5.26
CA LEU A 7 6.76 -0.62 -6.71
C LEU A 7 7.54 -1.79 -7.29
N THR A 8 6.92 -2.48 -8.23
CA THR A 8 7.57 -3.54 -9.00
C THR A 8 7.50 -3.19 -10.48
N THR A 9 8.60 -3.36 -11.17
CA THR A 9 8.66 -3.21 -12.63
C THR A 9 8.80 -4.60 -13.25
N LYS A 10 7.93 -4.90 -14.21
CA LYS A 10 8.01 -6.15 -14.99
C LYS A 10 8.28 -5.81 -16.43
N GLU A 11 9.24 -6.51 -17.04
CA GLU A 11 9.51 -6.37 -18.46
C GLU A 11 8.73 -7.42 -19.24
N ILE A 12 7.93 -6.96 -20.19
CA ILE A 12 7.13 -7.81 -21.08
C ILE A 12 7.45 -7.40 -22.50
N ARG A 13 8.02 -8.34 -23.28
CA ARG A 13 8.44 -8.09 -24.67
C ARG A 13 9.36 -6.87 -24.82
N GLY A 14 10.31 -6.73 -23.92
CA GLY A 14 11.27 -5.63 -23.93
C GLY A 14 10.74 -4.29 -23.42
N ARG A 15 9.50 -4.25 -22.91
CA ARG A 15 8.89 -3.01 -22.39
C ARG A 15 8.66 -3.11 -20.88
N PRO A 16 9.04 -2.09 -20.11
CA PRO A 16 8.81 -2.07 -18.68
C PRO A 16 7.39 -1.63 -18.34
N TYR A 17 6.76 -2.34 -17.40
CA TYR A 17 5.43 -2.03 -16.88
C TYR A 17 5.49 -1.91 -15.37
N LEU A 18 4.72 -0.97 -14.81
CA LEU A 18 4.69 -0.67 -13.39
C LEU A 18 3.54 -1.38 -12.70
N TYR A 19 3.84 -1.93 -11.52
CA TYR A 19 2.87 -2.52 -10.61
C TYR A 19 3.07 -1.93 -9.22
N PHE A 20 2.00 -1.42 -8.63
CA PHE A 20 1.97 -1.07 -7.22
C PHE A 20 1.57 -2.29 -6.42
N TRP A 21 2.25 -2.55 -5.31
CA TRP A 21 1.84 -3.63 -4.41
C TRP A 21 1.70 -3.13 -2.99
N HIS A 22 0.83 -3.79 -2.22
CA HIS A 22 0.67 -3.53 -0.81
C HIS A 22 0.22 -4.81 -0.11
N TYR A 23 0.33 -4.83 1.21
CA TYR A 23 -0.17 -5.95 2.00
C TYR A 23 -1.60 -5.69 2.45
N GLU A 24 -2.40 -6.76 2.41
CA GLU A 24 -3.74 -6.81 2.99
C GLU A 24 -3.84 -8.01 3.92
N GLU A 25 -4.74 -7.93 4.91
CA GLU A 25 -5.12 -9.06 5.72
C GLU A 25 -6.42 -9.66 5.18
N ARG A 26 -6.38 -10.96 4.89
CA ARG A 26 -7.55 -11.70 4.44
C ARG A 26 -7.62 -13.01 5.22
N GLY A 27 -8.69 -13.18 6.01
CA GLY A 27 -8.86 -14.39 6.81
C GLY A 27 -7.72 -14.65 7.78
N GLY A 28 -7.16 -13.61 8.38
CA GLY A 28 -6.03 -13.71 9.31
C GLY A 28 -4.67 -13.90 8.64
N ARG A 29 -4.60 -13.86 7.33
CA ARG A 29 -3.37 -14.02 6.56
C ARG A 29 -2.95 -12.71 5.92
N ARG A 30 -1.64 -12.48 5.87
CA ARG A 30 -1.05 -11.40 5.09
C ARG A 30 -0.98 -11.82 3.63
N VAL A 31 -1.58 -11.02 2.75
CA VAL A 31 -1.58 -11.23 1.31
C VAL A 31 -0.94 -10.03 0.63
N GLN A 32 -0.04 -10.30 -0.31
CA GLN A 32 0.53 -9.25 -1.15
C GLN A 32 -0.34 -9.07 -2.38
N VAL A 33 -0.87 -7.86 -2.56
CA VAL A 33 -1.78 -7.53 -3.66
C VAL A 33 -1.05 -6.64 -4.66
N PHE A 34 -1.12 -6.99 -5.93
CA PHE A 34 -0.50 -6.24 -7.02
C PHE A 34 -1.56 -5.52 -7.85
N ARG A 35 -1.28 -4.28 -8.19
CA ARG A 35 -2.14 -3.48 -9.05
C ARG A 35 -1.35 -2.99 -10.26
N TYR A 36 -1.81 -3.33 -11.44
CA TYR A 36 -1.21 -2.87 -12.69
C TYR A 36 -1.45 -1.37 -12.87
N LEU A 37 -0.40 -0.64 -13.20
CA LEU A 37 -0.48 0.82 -13.39
C LEU A 37 -0.33 1.24 -14.84
N GLY A 38 0.41 0.49 -15.64
CA GLY A 38 0.66 0.79 -17.03
C GLY A 38 2.14 0.81 -17.37
N SER A 39 2.46 1.32 -18.56
CA SER A 39 3.84 1.44 -19.02
C SER A 39 4.66 2.36 -18.13
N ALA A 40 5.89 1.95 -17.82
CA ALA A 40 6.82 2.77 -17.04
C ALA A 40 7.14 4.12 -17.71
N ARG A 41 6.91 4.24 -19.00
CA ARG A 41 7.13 5.47 -19.76
C ARG A 41 5.89 6.37 -19.84
N SER A 42 4.77 5.92 -19.31
CA SER A 42 3.52 6.65 -19.35
C SER A 42 3.40 7.60 -18.15
N GLU A 43 3.10 8.85 -18.42
CA GLU A 43 2.79 9.82 -17.37
C GLU A 43 1.52 9.42 -16.60
N ALA A 44 0.54 8.84 -17.29
CA ALA A 44 -0.68 8.35 -16.66
C ALA A 44 -0.39 7.24 -15.66
N ALA A 45 0.56 6.34 -15.96
CA ALA A 45 0.95 5.29 -15.02
C ALA A 45 1.63 5.86 -13.77
N ARG A 46 2.47 6.87 -13.95
CA ARG A 46 3.11 7.57 -12.82
C ARG A 46 2.09 8.26 -11.93
N GLN A 47 1.09 8.87 -12.52
CA GLN A 47 0.01 9.52 -11.80
C GLN A 47 -0.85 8.50 -11.03
N ARG A 48 -1.14 7.35 -11.65
CA ARG A 48 -1.86 6.26 -10.95
C ARG A 48 -1.06 5.72 -9.77
N LEU A 49 0.26 5.68 -9.89
CA LEU A 49 1.12 5.29 -8.75
C LEU A 49 0.97 6.28 -7.60
N ALA A 50 1.05 7.58 -7.87
CA ALA A 50 0.89 8.61 -6.86
C ALA A 50 -0.47 8.50 -6.16
N GLU A 51 -1.54 8.34 -6.93
CA GLU A 51 -2.90 8.16 -6.40
C GLU A 51 -3.03 6.90 -5.54
N ALA A 52 -2.43 5.78 -5.99
CA ALA A 52 -2.46 4.54 -5.24
C ALA A 52 -1.70 4.65 -3.91
N LEU A 53 -0.56 5.33 -3.92
CA LEU A 53 0.22 5.61 -2.71
C LEU A 53 -0.55 6.50 -1.74
N ASP A 54 -1.18 7.56 -2.24
CA ASP A 54 -1.97 8.46 -1.41
C ASP A 54 -3.16 7.74 -0.75
N ALA A 55 -3.87 6.92 -1.51
CA ALA A 55 -4.98 6.14 -0.99
C ALA A 55 -4.52 5.11 0.06
N TYR A 56 -3.40 4.45 -0.19
CA TYR A 56 -2.85 3.49 0.77
C TYR A 56 -2.40 4.19 2.05
N LEU A 57 -1.72 5.32 1.93
CA LEU A 57 -1.24 6.10 3.06
C LEU A 57 -2.39 6.57 3.95
N GLU A 58 -3.49 6.98 3.36
CA GLU A 58 -4.67 7.41 4.09
C GLU A 58 -5.27 6.24 4.90
N ARG A 59 -5.43 5.07 4.29
CA ARG A 59 -5.93 3.88 5.00
C ARG A 59 -5.00 3.44 6.11
N ALA A 60 -3.69 3.43 5.85
CA ALA A 60 -2.70 3.09 6.86
C ALA A 60 -2.70 4.09 8.02
N GLY A 61 -2.89 5.36 7.72
CA GLY A 61 -2.99 6.42 8.72
C GLY A 61 -4.18 6.24 9.67
N VAL A 62 -5.33 5.86 9.14
CA VAL A 62 -6.53 5.56 9.95
C VAL A 62 -6.24 4.39 10.89
N GLU A 63 -5.65 3.32 10.38
CA GLU A 63 -5.31 2.14 11.19
C GLU A 63 -4.30 2.47 12.28
N LEU A 64 -3.28 3.25 11.95
CA LEU A 64 -2.26 3.65 12.93
C LEU A 64 -2.83 4.55 14.02
N ARG A 65 -3.73 5.45 13.68
CA ARG A 65 -4.41 6.29 14.67
C ARG A 65 -5.29 5.48 15.61
N ARG A 66 -5.96 4.47 15.08
CA ARG A 66 -6.74 3.53 15.91
C ARG A 66 -5.84 2.77 16.88
N ARG A 67 -4.71 2.27 16.42
CA ARG A 67 -3.73 1.57 17.29
C ARG A 67 -3.16 2.49 18.36
N ARG A 68 -2.91 3.74 18.01
CA ARG A 68 -2.47 4.74 18.97
C ARG A 68 -3.47 4.89 20.12
N ALA A 69 -4.74 5.02 19.79
CA ALA A 69 -5.80 5.13 20.80
C ALA A 69 -5.88 3.88 21.69
N GLU A 70 -5.79 2.69 21.10
CA GLU A 70 -5.80 1.42 21.83
C GLU A 70 -4.61 1.31 22.79
N ILE A 71 -3.41 1.68 22.34
CA ILE A 71 -2.20 1.65 23.15
C ILE A 71 -2.33 2.61 24.34
N LEU A 72 -2.78 3.83 24.10
CA LEU A 72 -2.98 4.82 25.15
C LEU A 72 -4.03 4.39 26.17
N ALA A 73 -5.07 3.69 25.70
CA ALA A 73 -6.12 3.18 26.58
C ALA A 73 -5.62 2.08 27.53
N ARG A 74 -4.48 1.46 27.25
CA ARG A 74 -3.88 0.42 28.09
C ARG A 74 -2.98 0.98 29.19
N LEU A 75 -2.73 2.27 29.18
CA LEU A 75 -1.92 2.87 30.24
C LEU A 75 -2.61 2.70 31.58
N PRO A 76 -1.86 2.29 32.65
CA PRO A 76 -2.45 2.22 33.96
C PRO A 76 -2.78 3.63 34.46
N PRO A 77 -3.77 3.79 35.36
CA PRO A 77 -4.08 5.09 35.93
C PRO A 77 -2.90 5.63 36.73
N PRO A 78 -2.72 6.95 36.80
CA PRO A 78 -1.64 7.58 37.57
C PRO A 78 -1.73 7.34 39.09
#